data_b6e0d105633d277774d30c805fac37e6
#
_entry.id   b6e0d105633d277774d30c805fac37e6
#
_cell.length_a   1.000
_cell.length_b   1.000
_cell.length_c   1.000
_cell.angle_alpha   90.00
_cell.angle_beta   90.00
_cell.angle_gamma   90.00
#
_symmetry.space_group_name_H-M   'P 1'
#
loop_
_entity.id
_entity.type
_entity.pdbx_description
1 polymer ?
#
loop_
_entity_poly.entity_id
_entity_poly.type
_entity_poly.pdbx_seq_one_letter_code
_entity_poly.pdbx_strand_id
1 'polypeptide(L)'
;MADSRTSENNKRIAKNTLVLYCRTLFTMFVSLYTSRVVLDTLGVEDYGIYNVVGGVVAMFGFINGAMTSATQRYITFALGQGDKVRLQTVFCTALQIHALVSVLIVILSETIGLWFMYTQMQIPADRMDAAFWVLQFSVVSMAGLIVSVPYNADIIAHEKMSVFAYISICETVLRLIVVYALTLSPYDKLVFYAFLILLLQIFICFCYIRYCNRCFEESRYHYVWDKPLFREMTGFAGWSMFGNLSAVLFTQGLNMLLNVFFGPVVNTARAIAVQVQSAIQRFVGNFQFALNPQITKTYAQNEMHEMHKLMFRSARFSFYLLFFLSLPVLFETDFILKVWLTVVPADTVVFLRIIICTSLIYTLANPLIVANQATGQVKKYQAVCGIILLMILPVSYVCLKLGCPAWSVFLVHFVMESIAQFARMVMLRPLIGIRIRDYFRNVYASVMAVVALSLFFPLVVFKSMDDTAFRFFVVSLVCVLSVGTVAYRIGLSKNERAFVRSKAIDKWHKIFYR
;
A
#
# COMPACT_ATOMS: atom_id res chain seq x y z
N MET A 1 33.73 6.20 -9.17
CA MET A 1 33.01 6.18 -7.87
C MET A 1 31.46 6.27 -8.01
N ALA A 2 30.88 7.14 -8.85
CA ALA A 2 29.42 7.23 -9.05
C ALA A 2 28.80 5.92 -9.58
N ASP A 3 29.42 5.26 -10.56
CA ASP A 3 28.90 4.00 -11.14
C ASP A 3 28.91 2.83 -10.15
N SER A 4 29.90 2.74 -9.25
CA SER A 4 29.94 1.69 -8.22
C SER A 4 28.82 1.88 -7.19
N ARG A 5 28.59 3.13 -6.74
CA ARG A 5 27.52 3.49 -5.79
C ARG A 5 26.13 3.21 -6.36
N THR A 6 25.91 3.54 -7.64
CA THR A 6 24.67 3.24 -8.36
C THR A 6 24.43 1.72 -8.50
N SER A 7 25.47 0.94 -8.80
CA SER A 7 25.40 -0.52 -8.88
C SER A 7 25.06 -1.16 -7.53
N GLU A 8 25.65 -0.65 -6.45
CA GLU A 8 25.42 -1.14 -5.09
C GLU A 8 23.99 -0.83 -4.60
N ASN A 9 23.48 0.38 -4.87
CA ASN A 9 22.10 0.76 -4.62
C ASN A 9 21.11 -0.13 -5.39
N ASN A 10 21.38 -0.40 -6.67
CA ASN A 10 20.53 -1.27 -7.48
C ASN A 10 20.49 -2.72 -6.96
N LYS A 11 21.63 -3.26 -6.48
CA LYS A 11 21.68 -4.59 -5.85
C LYS A 11 20.85 -4.63 -4.57
N ARG A 12 20.94 -3.56 -3.74
CA ARG A 12 20.20 -3.43 -2.49
C ARG A 12 18.68 -3.35 -2.74
N ILE A 13 18.25 -2.53 -3.71
CA ILE A 13 16.84 -2.44 -4.11
C ILE A 13 16.32 -3.81 -4.57
N ALA A 14 17.03 -4.48 -5.47
CA ALA A 14 16.60 -5.77 -5.98
C ALA A 14 16.50 -6.84 -4.88
N LYS A 15 17.47 -6.88 -3.94
CA LYS A 15 17.44 -7.78 -2.78
C LYS A 15 16.25 -7.47 -1.87
N ASN A 16 16.05 -6.21 -1.54
CA ASN A 16 14.96 -5.77 -0.68
C ASN A 16 13.59 -6.09 -1.29
N THR A 17 13.42 -5.84 -2.58
CA THR A 17 12.18 -6.15 -3.31
C THR A 17 11.88 -7.66 -3.30
N LEU A 18 12.89 -8.51 -3.55
CA LEU A 18 12.72 -9.96 -3.53
C LEU A 18 12.30 -10.47 -2.14
N VAL A 19 12.95 -9.97 -1.09
CA VAL A 19 12.61 -10.32 0.30
C VAL A 19 11.17 -9.91 0.64
N LEU A 20 10.74 -8.72 0.21
CA LEU A 20 9.37 -8.25 0.41
C LEU A 20 8.35 -9.09 -0.38
N TYR A 21 8.68 -9.58 -1.57
CA TYR A 21 7.80 -10.48 -2.33
C TYR A 21 7.64 -11.84 -1.63
N CYS A 22 8.74 -12.47 -1.21
CA CYS A 22 8.68 -13.73 -0.47
C CYS A 22 7.84 -13.58 0.81
N ARG A 23 8.05 -12.49 1.57
CA ARG A 23 7.23 -12.16 2.73
C ARG A 23 5.75 -12.05 2.36
N THR A 24 5.41 -11.29 1.32
CA THR A 24 4.01 -11.03 0.93
C THR A 24 3.29 -12.30 0.53
N LEU A 25 3.93 -13.17 -0.25
CA LEU A 25 3.36 -14.47 -0.61
C LEU A 25 3.11 -15.32 0.62
N PHE A 26 4.13 -15.47 1.49
CA PHE A 26 4.02 -16.24 2.72
C PHE A 26 2.89 -15.71 3.62
N THR A 27 2.89 -14.40 3.91
CA THR A 27 1.86 -13.79 4.78
C THR A 27 0.46 -13.91 4.19
N MET A 28 0.32 -13.84 2.87
CA MET A 28 -0.97 -13.99 2.18
C MET A 28 -1.52 -15.42 2.35
N PHE A 29 -0.71 -16.44 2.08
CA PHE A 29 -1.16 -17.84 2.24
C PHE A 29 -1.54 -18.15 3.68
N VAL A 30 -0.69 -17.77 4.64
CA VAL A 30 -0.97 -18.00 6.06
C VAL A 30 -2.22 -17.22 6.51
N SER A 31 -2.40 -15.97 6.07
CA SER A 31 -3.57 -15.17 6.41
C SER A 31 -4.88 -15.78 5.91
N LEU A 32 -4.90 -16.33 4.70
CA LEU A 32 -6.07 -17.03 4.16
C LEU A 32 -6.41 -18.28 4.99
N TYR A 33 -5.39 -19.05 5.36
CA TYR A 33 -5.57 -20.23 6.19
C TYR A 33 -6.06 -19.87 7.60
N THR A 34 -5.40 -18.90 8.26
CA THR A 34 -5.77 -18.49 9.63
C THR A 34 -7.18 -17.91 9.70
N SER A 35 -7.61 -17.11 8.72
CA SER A 35 -8.99 -16.57 8.69
C SER A 35 -10.04 -17.67 8.68
N ARG A 36 -9.80 -18.74 7.94
CA ARG A 36 -10.69 -19.91 7.90
C ARG A 36 -10.77 -20.60 9.25
N VAL A 37 -9.62 -20.91 9.86
CA VAL A 37 -9.59 -21.63 11.14
C VAL A 37 -10.19 -20.78 12.28
N VAL A 38 -9.98 -19.46 12.26
CA VAL A 38 -10.60 -18.56 13.24
C VAL A 38 -12.13 -18.57 13.09
N LEU A 39 -12.64 -18.48 11.86
CA LEU A 39 -14.08 -18.55 11.59
C LEU A 39 -14.68 -19.90 12.05
N ASP A 40 -14.02 -20.99 11.72
CA ASP A 40 -14.47 -22.34 12.11
C ASP A 40 -14.46 -22.52 13.65
N THR A 41 -13.51 -21.88 14.36
CA THR A 41 -13.33 -22.04 15.82
C THR A 41 -14.22 -21.11 16.64
N LEU A 42 -14.38 -19.84 16.22
CA LEU A 42 -15.24 -18.85 16.88
C LEU A 42 -16.72 -19.02 16.50
N GLY A 43 -16.99 -19.55 15.32
CA GLY A 43 -18.31 -19.52 14.72
C GLY A 43 -18.63 -18.15 14.09
N VAL A 44 -19.73 -18.10 13.35
CA VAL A 44 -20.14 -16.92 12.56
C VAL A 44 -20.45 -15.72 13.45
N GLU A 45 -21.10 -15.96 14.59
CA GLU A 45 -21.56 -14.91 15.51
C GLU A 45 -20.39 -14.20 16.20
N ASP A 46 -19.52 -14.95 16.90
CA ASP A 46 -18.37 -14.40 17.61
C ASP A 46 -17.34 -13.79 16.64
N TYR A 47 -17.13 -14.39 15.48
CA TYR A 47 -16.30 -13.82 14.43
C TYR A 47 -16.90 -12.50 13.89
N GLY A 48 -18.22 -12.42 13.79
CA GLY A 48 -18.95 -11.21 13.45
C GLY A 48 -18.73 -10.11 14.49
N ILE A 49 -18.92 -10.41 15.79
CA ILE A 49 -18.69 -9.48 16.89
C ILE A 49 -17.25 -8.96 16.88
N TYR A 50 -16.26 -9.87 16.73
CA TYR A 50 -14.83 -9.49 16.65
C TYR A 50 -14.55 -8.50 15.51
N ASN A 51 -15.11 -8.75 14.32
CA ASN A 51 -14.90 -7.87 13.17
C ASN A 51 -15.60 -6.52 13.31
N VAL A 52 -16.82 -6.49 13.84
CA VAL A 52 -17.58 -5.25 14.00
C VAL A 52 -16.95 -4.38 15.10
N VAL A 53 -16.69 -4.94 16.27
CA VAL A 53 -16.08 -4.23 17.41
C VAL A 53 -14.64 -3.80 17.09
N GLY A 54 -13.82 -4.72 16.57
CA GLY A 54 -12.46 -4.39 16.11
C GLY A 54 -12.44 -3.39 14.94
N GLY A 55 -13.50 -3.40 14.12
CA GLY A 55 -13.72 -2.46 13.03
C GLY A 55 -13.78 -1.01 13.46
N VAL A 56 -14.38 -0.71 14.62
CA VAL A 56 -14.39 0.65 15.20
C VAL A 56 -12.97 1.16 15.43
N VAL A 57 -12.11 0.32 16.00
CA VAL A 57 -10.72 0.67 16.25
C VAL A 57 -9.94 0.76 14.92
N ALA A 58 -10.22 -0.13 13.97
CA ALA A 58 -9.58 -0.13 12.65
C ALA A 58 -9.90 1.13 11.82
N MET A 59 -11.02 1.82 12.11
CA MET A 59 -11.32 3.12 11.48
C MET A 59 -10.24 4.16 11.73
N PHE A 60 -9.50 4.10 12.85
CA PHE A 60 -8.36 4.97 13.11
C PHE A 60 -7.12 4.64 12.26
N GLY A 61 -7.17 3.59 11.44
CA GLY A 61 -6.05 3.19 10.57
C GLY A 61 -5.60 4.28 9.57
N PHE A 62 -6.49 5.21 9.16
CA PHE A 62 -6.09 6.34 8.30
C PHE A 62 -5.10 7.29 9.00
N ILE A 63 -5.22 7.45 10.32
CA ILE A 63 -4.29 8.23 11.14
C ILE A 63 -2.91 7.56 11.12
N ASN A 64 -2.88 6.23 11.34
CA ASN A 64 -1.64 5.45 11.33
C ASN A 64 -0.89 5.59 10.00
N GLY A 65 -1.58 5.52 8.86
CA GLY A 65 -0.98 5.70 7.54
C GLY A 65 -0.35 7.08 7.33
N ALA A 66 -1.02 8.15 7.76
CA ALA A 66 -0.51 9.50 7.68
C ALA A 66 0.72 9.72 8.58
N MET A 67 0.65 9.22 9.81
CA MET A 67 1.73 9.28 10.79
C MET A 67 2.96 8.51 10.34
N THR A 68 2.78 7.31 9.78
CA THR A 68 3.87 6.49 9.21
C THR A 68 4.59 7.24 8.10
N SER A 69 3.85 7.83 7.14
CA SER A 69 4.44 8.60 6.04
C SER A 69 5.23 9.81 6.53
N ALA A 70 4.68 10.55 7.51
CA ALA A 70 5.35 11.69 8.12
C ALA A 70 6.66 11.27 8.80
N THR A 71 6.59 10.31 9.70
CA THR A 71 7.75 9.86 10.49
C THR A 71 8.83 9.28 9.61
N GLN A 72 8.48 8.42 8.65
CA GLN A 72 9.43 7.85 7.68
C GLN A 72 10.13 8.96 6.88
N ARG A 73 9.41 9.99 6.45
CA ARG A 73 10.00 11.13 5.72
C ARG A 73 11.02 11.85 6.56
N TYR A 74 10.67 12.25 7.81
CA TYR A 74 11.57 13.03 8.65
C TYR A 74 12.81 12.26 9.07
N ILE A 75 12.70 10.99 9.46
CA ILE A 75 13.83 10.12 9.79
C ILE A 75 14.71 9.90 8.55
N THR A 76 14.13 9.56 7.40
CA THR A 76 14.90 9.32 6.17
C THR A 76 15.61 10.57 5.68
N PHE A 77 14.98 11.75 5.83
CA PHE A 77 15.57 13.04 5.45
C PHE A 77 16.76 13.38 6.35
N ALA A 78 16.61 13.31 7.68
CA ALA A 78 17.67 13.57 8.63
C ALA A 78 18.84 12.58 8.44
N LEU A 79 18.55 11.31 8.19
CA LEU A 79 19.56 10.30 7.87
C LEU A 79 20.30 10.63 6.56
N GLY A 80 19.57 11.14 5.56
CA GLY A 80 20.16 11.57 4.28
C GLY A 80 21.12 12.77 4.43
N GLN A 81 20.84 13.68 5.35
CA GLN A 81 21.71 14.80 5.69
C GLN A 81 22.98 14.39 6.48
N GLY A 82 22.96 13.23 7.14
CA GLY A 82 24.07 12.75 7.96
C GLY A 82 24.20 13.43 9.33
N ASP A 83 23.22 14.23 9.73
CA ASP A 83 23.19 14.92 11.03
C ASP A 83 22.60 13.99 12.10
N LYS A 84 23.47 13.37 12.88
CA LYS A 84 23.09 12.42 13.94
C LYS A 84 22.28 13.08 15.07
N VAL A 85 22.61 14.32 15.45
CA VAL A 85 21.90 15.05 16.52
C VAL A 85 20.48 15.35 16.07
N ARG A 86 20.32 15.85 14.85
CA ARG A 86 19.02 16.11 14.26
C ARG A 86 18.20 14.84 14.12
N LEU A 87 18.81 13.74 13.68
CA LEU A 87 18.17 12.43 13.52
C LEU A 87 17.60 11.94 14.87
N GLN A 88 18.37 12.02 15.95
CA GLN A 88 17.95 11.64 17.29
C GLN A 88 16.80 12.53 17.79
N THR A 89 16.90 13.86 17.59
CA THR A 89 15.83 14.80 17.93
C THR A 89 14.54 14.50 17.19
N VAL A 90 14.64 14.21 15.90
CA VAL A 90 13.49 13.81 15.04
C VAL A 90 12.85 12.52 15.55
N PHE A 91 13.64 11.51 15.88
CA PHE A 91 13.14 10.23 16.38
C PHE A 91 12.40 10.42 17.72
N CYS A 92 13.00 11.13 18.69
CA CYS A 92 12.39 11.37 20.00
C CYS A 92 11.10 12.21 19.89
N THR A 93 11.10 13.26 19.03
CA THR A 93 9.90 14.07 18.76
C THR A 93 8.81 13.22 18.09
N ALA A 94 9.16 12.37 17.13
CA ALA A 94 8.22 11.44 16.53
C ALA A 94 7.57 10.52 17.57
N LEU A 95 8.37 9.95 18.46
CA LEU A 95 7.86 9.07 19.53
C LEU A 95 6.89 9.80 20.46
N GLN A 96 7.19 11.05 20.84
CA GLN A 96 6.30 11.89 21.66
C GLN A 96 4.96 12.17 20.95
N ILE A 97 5.00 12.50 19.66
CA ILE A 97 3.78 12.73 18.85
C ILE A 97 2.95 11.44 18.78
N HIS A 98 3.58 10.29 18.55
CA HIS A 98 2.88 9.00 18.46
C HIS A 98 2.28 8.58 19.81
N ALA A 99 2.97 8.85 20.93
CA ALA A 99 2.44 8.63 22.27
C ALA A 99 1.20 9.51 22.53
N LEU A 100 1.26 10.80 22.16
CA LEU A 100 0.11 11.71 22.29
C LEU A 100 -1.09 11.26 21.45
N VAL A 101 -0.85 10.87 20.18
CA VAL A 101 -1.91 10.36 19.29
C VAL A 101 -2.47 9.04 19.81
N SER A 102 -1.65 8.17 20.36
CA SER A 102 -2.08 6.92 20.99
C SER A 102 -3.04 7.20 22.16
N VAL A 103 -2.68 8.12 23.07
CA VAL A 103 -3.57 8.55 24.16
C VAL A 103 -4.88 9.14 23.63
N LEU A 104 -4.81 9.99 22.60
CA LEU A 104 -6.03 10.56 21.99
C LEU A 104 -6.95 9.46 21.44
N ILE A 105 -6.40 8.44 20.76
CA ILE A 105 -7.20 7.32 20.23
C ILE A 105 -7.80 6.50 21.35
N VAL A 106 -7.06 6.26 22.43
CA VAL A 106 -7.63 5.60 23.63
C VAL A 106 -8.83 6.40 24.16
N ILE A 107 -8.68 7.71 24.38
CA ILE A 107 -9.78 8.55 24.86
C ILE A 107 -10.98 8.51 23.91
N LEU A 108 -10.76 8.64 22.60
CA LEU A 108 -11.85 8.58 21.62
C LEU A 108 -12.53 7.20 21.59
N SER A 109 -11.77 6.13 21.75
CA SER A 109 -12.33 4.77 21.78
C SER A 109 -13.12 4.52 23.07
N GLU A 110 -12.65 5.01 24.22
CA GLU A 110 -13.32 4.88 25.52
C GLU A 110 -14.56 5.79 25.63
N THR A 111 -14.65 6.84 24.84
CA THR A 111 -15.83 7.73 24.83
C THR A 111 -16.78 7.38 23.68
N ILE A 112 -16.37 7.72 22.46
CA ILE A 112 -17.21 7.53 21.26
C ILE A 112 -17.34 6.04 20.90
N GLY A 113 -16.27 5.27 21.03
CA GLY A 113 -16.26 3.83 20.72
C GLY A 113 -17.19 3.03 21.62
N LEU A 114 -17.13 3.25 22.95
CA LEU A 114 -18.03 2.63 23.90
C LEU A 114 -19.48 3.08 23.71
N TRP A 115 -19.72 4.38 23.54
CA TRP A 115 -21.05 4.89 23.24
C TRP A 115 -21.63 4.21 22.00
N PHE A 116 -20.85 4.12 20.91
CA PHE A 116 -21.30 3.49 19.66
C PHE A 116 -21.56 1.99 19.85
N MET A 117 -20.71 1.29 20.59
CA MET A 117 -20.87 -0.14 20.89
C MET A 117 -22.18 -0.41 21.65
N TYR A 118 -22.48 0.36 22.70
CA TYR A 118 -23.66 0.12 23.52
C TYR A 118 -24.96 0.63 22.92
N THR A 119 -24.94 1.62 22.02
CA THR A 119 -26.15 2.27 21.53
C THR A 119 -26.52 1.96 20.09
N GLN A 120 -25.52 1.67 19.23
CA GLN A 120 -25.71 1.54 17.79
C GLN A 120 -25.46 0.13 17.26
N MET A 121 -24.68 -0.68 17.99
CA MET A 121 -24.40 -2.05 17.55
C MET A 121 -25.45 -3.02 18.04
N GLN A 122 -25.82 -3.95 17.15
CA GLN A 122 -26.70 -5.07 17.50
C GLN A 122 -25.85 -6.25 17.96
N ILE A 123 -25.51 -6.25 19.26
CA ILE A 123 -24.75 -7.33 19.90
C ILE A 123 -25.71 -8.04 20.87
N PRO A 124 -25.78 -9.39 20.87
CA PRO A 124 -26.58 -10.14 21.84
C PRO A 124 -26.18 -9.79 23.27
N ALA A 125 -27.18 -9.68 24.16
CA ALA A 125 -26.98 -9.23 25.55
C ALA A 125 -26.01 -10.13 26.32
N ASP A 126 -26.04 -11.45 26.07
CA ASP A 126 -25.14 -12.44 26.65
C ASP A 126 -23.70 -12.38 26.14
N ARG A 127 -23.46 -11.67 25.00
CA ARG A 127 -22.11 -11.48 24.42
C ARG A 127 -21.57 -10.06 24.63
N MET A 128 -22.30 -9.17 25.30
CA MET A 128 -21.90 -7.76 25.49
C MET A 128 -20.61 -7.63 26.30
N ASP A 129 -20.43 -8.43 27.35
CA ASP A 129 -19.19 -8.44 28.16
C ASP A 129 -17.99 -8.91 27.35
N ALA A 130 -18.17 -9.93 26.50
CA ALA A 130 -17.12 -10.38 25.60
C ALA A 130 -16.75 -9.29 24.57
N ALA A 131 -17.74 -8.60 24.00
CA ALA A 131 -17.55 -7.48 23.08
C ALA A 131 -16.80 -6.31 23.73
N PHE A 132 -17.10 -6.00 25.01
CA PHE A 132 -16.37 -5.00 25.78
C PHE A 132 -14.89 -5.35 25.89
N TRP A 133 -14.55 -6.56 26.28
CA TRP A 133 -13.15 -6.99 26.37
C TRP A 133 -12.45 -7.01 25.02
N VAL A 134 -13.14 -7.39 23.94
CA VAL A 134 -12.62 -7.30 22.56
C VAL A 134 -12.25 -5.84 22.21
N LEU A 135 -13.14 -4.89 22.55
CA LEU A 135 -12.87 -3.46 22.34
C LEU A 135 -11.63 -3.03 23.10
N GLN A 136 -11.54 -3.32 24.42
CA GLN A 136 -10.40 -2.95 25.26
C GLN A 136 -9.08 -3.49 24.73
N PHE A 137 -9.03 -4.78 24.41
CA PHE A 137 -7.81 -5.40 23.87
C PHE A 137 -7.44 -4.85 22.50
N SER A 138 -8.42 -4.52 21.65
CA SER A 138 -8.21 -3.89 20.34
C SER A 138 -7.67 -2.47 20.48
N VAL A 139 -8.17 -1.68 21.42
CA VAL A 139 -7.71 -0.30 21.70
C VAL A 139 -6.25 -0.30 22.17
N VAL A 140 -5.90 -1.18 23.14
CA VAL A 140 -4.52 -1.30 23.61
C VAL A 140 -3.59 -1.82 22.50
N SER A 141 -4.04 -2.76 21.68
CA SER A 141 -3.28 -3.24 20.51
C SER A 141 -3.00 -2.13 19.51
N MET A 142 -4.00 -1.29 19.21
CA MET A 142 -3.86 -0.15 18.31
C MET A 142 -2.91 0.92 18.89
N ALA A 143 -3.00 1.19 20.19
CA ALA A 143 -2.09 2.07 20.88
C ALA A 143 -0.63 1.60 20.75
N GLY A 144 -0.38 0.31 20.98
CA GLY A 144 0.94 -0.31 20.79
C GLY A 144 1.43 -0.24 19.35
N LEU A 145 0.54 -0.47 18.38
CA LEU A 145 0.85 -0.34 16.95
C LEU A 145 1.34 1.08 16.62
N ILE A 146 0.63 2.12 17.08
CA ILE A 146 0.99 3.52 16.82
C ILE A 146 2.33 3.88 17.45
N VAL A 147 2.59 3.47 18.69
CA VAL A 147 3.87 3.70 19.37
C VAL A 147 5.04 2.97 18.68
N SER A 148 4.78 1.87 17.99
CA SER A 148 5.82 1.13 17.23
C SER A 148 6.20 1.78 15.91
N VAL A 149 5.41 2.73 15.38
CA VAL A 149 5.64 3.34 14.06
C VAL A 149 7.00 4.01 13.93
N PRO A 150 7.52 4.81 14.87
CA PRO A 150 8.85 5.42 14.75
C PRO A 150 9.97 4.38 14.60
N TYR A 151 9.91 3.28 15.34
CA TYR A 151 10.88 2.20 15.24
C TYR A 151 10.81 1.47 13.89
N ASN A 152 9.61 1.23 13.40
CA ASN A 152 9.40 0.65 12.07
C ASN A 152 9.92 1.59 10.97
N ALA A 153 9.62 2.88 11.06
CA ALA A 153 10.08 3.91 10.13
C ALA A 153 11.61 4.02 10.10
N ASP A 154 12.27 3.83 11.23
CA ASP A 154 13.73 3.85 11.36
C ASP A 154 14.38 2.66 10.64
N ILE A 155 13.86 1.45 10.81
CA ILE A 155 14.30 0.24 10.06
C ILE A 155 14.18 0.47 8.54
N ILE A 156 13.07 1.07 8.10
CA ILE A 156 12.81 1.37 6.69
C ILE A 156 13.75 2.45 6.18
N ALA A 157 13.97 3.52 6.96
CA ALA A 157 14.87 4.62 6.62
C ALA A 157 16.32 4.16 6.43
N HIS A 158 16.76 3.21 7.26
CA HIS A 158 18.05 2.52 7.12
C HIS A 158 18.07 1.43 6.02
N GLU A 159 16.96 1.27 5.30
CA GLU A 159 16.78 0.28 4.21
C GLU A 159 17.03 -1.18 4.65
N LYS A 160 16.82 -1.48 5.93
CA LYS A 160 16.94 -2.84 6.49
C LYS A 160 15.66 -3.66 6.25
N MET A 161 15.22 -3.73 4.97
CA MET A 161 13.97 -4.39 4.59
C MET A 161 13.91 -5.87 4.96
N SER A 162 15.08 -6.52 5.07
CA SER A 162 15.16 -7.92 5.54
C SER A 162 14.67 -8.07 6.98
N VAL A 163 15.02 -7.13 7.87
CA VAL A 163 14.59 -7.16 9.28
C VAL A 163 13.09 -6.93 9.37
N PHE A 164 12.58 -5.94 8.65
CA PHE A 164 11.15 -5.70 8.54
C PHE A 164 10.39 -6.96 8.06
N ALA A 165 10.93 -7.65 7.04
CA ALA A 165 10.34 -8.87 6.53
C ALA A 165 10.38 -10.03 7.55
N TYR A 166 11.49 -10.21 8.27
CA TYR A 166 11.61 -11.26 9.29
C TYR A 166 10.67 -11.03 10.47
N ILE A 167 10.53 -9.78 10.96
CA ILE A 167 9.57 -9.47 12.02
C ILE A 167 8.14 -9.73 11.54
N SER A 168 7.79 -9.32 10.31
CA SER A 168 6.48 -9.61 9.70
C SER A 168 6.21 -11.11 9.53
N ILE A 169 7.20 -11.91 9.15
CA ILE A 169 7.06 -13.37 9.04
C ILE A 169 6.87 -13.97 10.45
N CYS A 170 7.67 -13.52 11.43
CA CYS A 170 7.52 -13.94 12.83
C CYS A 170 6.10 -13.63 13.35
N GLU A 171 5.60 -12.42 13.12
CA GLU A 171 4.21 -12.05 13.45
C GLU A 171 3.20 -13.02 12.83
N THR A 172 3.38 -13.33 11.54
CA THR A 172 2.48 -14.22 10.80
C THR A 172 2.50 -15.65 11.36
N VAL A 173 3.67 -16.18 11.71
CA VAL A 173 3.82 -17.50 12.33
C VAL A 173 3.20 -17.51 13.73
N LEU A 174 3.45 -16.47 14.54
CA LEU A 174 2.86 -16.35 15.87
C LEU A 174 1.34 -16.22 15.79
N ARG A 175 0.81 -15.51 14.79
CA ARG A 175 -0.64 -15.45 14.55
C ARG A 175 -1.23 -16.82 14.23
N LEU A 176 -0.50 -17.67 13.50
CA LEU A 176 -0.89 -19.05 13.27
C LEU A 176 -0.91 -19.86 14.58
N ILE A 177 0.11 -19.67 15.43
CA ILE A 177 0.18 -20.32 16.77
C ILE A 177 -0.99 -19.87 17.65
N VAL A 178 -1.34 -18.58 17.64
CA VAL A 178 -2.52 -18.03 18.35
C VAL A 178 -3.79 -18.75 17.93
N VAL A 179 -3.97 -18.98 16.63
CA VAL A 179 -5.16 -19.68 16.10
C VAL A 179 -5.22 -21.13 16.58
N TYR A 180 -4.08 -21.85 16.61
CA TYR A 180 -4.05 -23.20 17.17
C TYR A 180 -4.25 -23.22 18.70
N ALA A 181 -3.70 -22.25 19.43
CA ALA A 181 -3.93 -22.13 20.87
C ALA A 181 -5.43 -21.87 21.18
N LEU A 182 -6.11 -21.13 20.29
CA LEU A 182 -7.55 -20.88 20.40
C LEU A 182 -8.38 -22.18 20.29
N THR A 183 -7.99 -23.12 19.43
CA THR A 183 -8.72 -24.40 19.29
C THR A 183 -8.63 -25.27 20.55
N LEU A 184 -7.56 -25.11 21.35
CA LEU A 184 -7.31 -25.88 22.56
C LEU A 184 -7.84 -25.19 23.85
N SER A 185 -8.36 -23.98 23.74
CA SER A 185 -8.76 -23.15 24.90
C SER A 185 -10.06 -23.65 25.55
N PRO A 186 -10.10 -23.79 26.87
CA PRO A 186 -11.34 -24.05 27.62
C PRO A 186 -12.12 -22.76 27.97
N TYR A 187 -11.53 -21.58 27.74
CA TYR A 187 -12.12 -20.29 28.06
C TYR A 187 -13.03 -19.77 26.95
N ASP A 188 -13.75 -18.68 27.20
CA ASP A 188 -14.48 -17.95 26.16
C ASP A 188 -13.54 -17.64 24.99
N LYS A 189 -13.85 -18.23 23.85
CA LYS A 189 -12.95 -18.22 22.69
C LYS A 189 -12.76 -16.82 22.10
N LEU A 190 -13.81 -15.99 22.15
CA LEU A 190 -13.78 -14.63 21.60
C LEU A 190 -12.83 -13.73 22.42
N VAL A 191 -13.01 -13.73 23.76
CA VAL A 191 -12.18 -12.95 24.69
C VAL A 191 -10.73 -13.44 24.65
N PHE A 192 -10.53 -14.75 24.67
CA PHE A 192 -9.23 -15.36 24.64
C PHE A 192 -8.47 -15.06 23.34
N TYR A 193 -9.15 -15.10 22.19
CA TYR A 193 -8.57 -14.72 20.90
C TYR A 193 -8.08 -13.26 20.90
N ALA A 194 -8.95 -12.33 21.33
CA ALA A 194 -8.61 -10.91 21.40
C ALA A 194 -7.42 -10.66 22.34
N PHE A 195 -7.37 -11.35 23.49
CA PHE A 195 -6.26 -11.29 24.43
C PHE A 195 -4.94 -11.79 23.84
N LEU A 196 -4.97 -12.93 23.14
CA LEU A 196 -3.78 -13.48 22.48
C LEU A 196 -3.26 -12.56 21.36
N ILE A 197 -4.17 -11.92 20.60
CA ILE A 197 -3.80 -10.92 19.59
C ILE A 197 -3.15 -9.70 20.25
N LEU A 198 -3.63 -9.24 21.41
CA LEU A 198 -2.98 -8.19 22.19
C LEU A 198 -1.56 -8.59 22.61
N LEU A 199 -1.38 -9.79 23.18
CA LEU A 199 -0.05 -10.27 23.58
C LEU A 199 0.91 -10.35 22.40
N LEU A 200 0.43 -10.84 21.25
CA LEU A 200 1.20 -10.87 20.01
C LEU A 200 1.62 -9.46 19.60
N GLN A 201 0.71 -8.48 19.64
CA GLN A 201 1.01 -7.09 19.28
C GLN A 201 2.06 -6.47 20.22
N ILE A 202 1.95 -6.71 21.53
CA ILE A 202 2.95 -6.27 22.53
C ILE A 202 4.31 -6.90 22.24
N PHE A 203 4.35 -8.20 21.95
CA PHE A 203 5.59 -8.91 21.61
C PHE A 203 6.25 -8.34 20.34
N ILE A 204 5.48 -8.08 19.30
CA ILE A 204 6.01 -7.49 18.05
C ILE A 204 6.51 -6.05 18.29
N CYS A 205 5.79 -5.25 19.06
CA CYS A 205 6.25 -3.92 19.48
C CYS A 205 7.59 -4.00 20.23
N PHE A 206 7.70 -4.93 21.18
CA PHE A 206 8.95 -5.19 21.91
C PHE A 206 10.10 -5.59 20.95
N CYS A 207 9.84 -6.43 19.96
CA CYS A 207 10.84 -6.82 18.96
C CYS A 207 11.37 -5.61 18.17
N TYR A 208 10.48 -4.72 17.71
CA TYR A 208 10.87 -3.48 17.03
C TYR A 208 11.73 -2.58 17.94
N ILE A 209 11.27 -2.30 19.14
CA ILE A 209 11.98 -1.47 20.13
C ILE A 209 13.36 -2.06 20.45
N ARG A 210 13.42 -3.38 20.73
CA ARG A 210 14.66 -4.06 21.11
C ARG A 210 15.69 -4.07 19.99
N TYR A 211 15.23 -4.32 18.76
CA TYR A 211 16.09 -4.27 17.59
C TYR A 211 16.65 -2.89 17.35
N CYS A 212 15.79 -1.87 17.29
CA CYS A 212 16.22 -0.49 17.00
C CYS A 212 17.17 0.04 18.08
N ASN A 213 16.83 -0.10 19.35
CA ASN A 213 17.67 0.36 20.45
C ASN A 213 19.06 -0.31 20.51
N ARG A 214 19.18 -1.51 19.90
CA ARG A 214 20.46 -2.23 19.81
C ARG A 214 21.28 -1.84 18.58
N CYS A 215 20.62 -1.55 17.48
CA CYS A 215 21.27 -1.36 16.18
C CYS A 215 21.44 0.11 15.79
N PHE A 216 20.61 1.01 16.33
CA PHE A 216 20.58 2.42 15.97
C PHE A 216 20.73 3.28 17.23
N GLU A 217 21.68 4.21 17.22
CA GLU A 217 21.99 5.09 18.36
C GLU A 217 20.84 6.09 18.62
N GLU A 218 20.24 6.60 17.54
CA GLU A 218 19.14 7.56 17.54
C GLU A 218 17.84 7.03 18.14
N SER A 219 17.62 5.71 18.08
CA SER A 219 16.39 5.07 18.60
C SER A 219 16.34 5.03 20.11
N ARG A 220 17.43 5.35 20.82
CA ARG A 220 17.43 5.43 22.28
C ARG A 220 16.72 6.71 22.71
N TYR A 221 15.56 6.52 23.34
CA TYR A 221 14.75 7.65 23.80
C TYR A 221 15.47 8.47 24.86
N HIS A 222 15.49 9.77 24.66
CA HIS A 222 15.76 10.77 25.69
C HIS A 222 14.78 11.93 25.52
N TYR A 223 14.46 12.58 26.60
CA TYR A 223 13.52 13.68 26.56
C TYR A 223 14.15 14.90 25.87
N VAL A 224 13.60 15.28 24.72
CA VAL A 224 13.95 16.51 24.00
C VAL A 224 12.65 17.20 23.62
N TRP A 225 12.56 18.50 23.88
CA TRP A 225 11.43 19.30 23.48
C TRP A 225 11.85 20.35 22.45
N ASP A 226 11.60 20.07 21.18
CA ASP A 226 11.81 20.98 20.04
C ASP A 226 10.43 21.43 19.52
N LYS A 227 9.92 22.55 20.05
CA LYS A 227 8.59 23.09 19.68
C LYS A 227 8.45 23.40 18.18
N PRO A 228 9.43 24.02 17.48
CA PRO A 228 9.42 24.19 16.03
C PRO A 228 9.26 22.87 15.28
N LEU A 229 10.08 21.88 15.58
CA LEU A 229 10.04 20.56 14.94
C LEU A 229 8.71 19.83 15.23
N PHE A 230 8.23 19.87 16.48
CA PHE A 230 6.95 19.29 16.86
C PHE A 230 5.80 19.89 16.02
N ARG A 231 5.76 21.22 15.87
CA ARG A 231 4.74 21.91 15.06
C ARG A 231 4.87 21.58 13.56
N GLU A 232 6.08 21.46 13.07
CA GLU A 232 6.34 21.09 11.68
C GLU A 232 5.87 19.66 11.39
N MET A 233 6.25 18.69 12.23
CA MET A 233 5.88 17.29 12.05
C MET A 233 4.37 17.06 12.22
N THR A 234 3.73 17.68 13.21
CA THR A 234 2.27 17.59 13.39
C THR A 234 1.51 18.27 12.27
N GLY A 235 1.99 19.42 11.78
CA GLY A 235 1.42 20.09 10.61
C GLY A 235 1.50 19.24 9.33
N PHE A 236 2.65 18.62 9.09
CA PHE A 236 2.83 17.69 7.98
C PHE A 236 1.89 16.47 8.10
N ALA A 237 1.84 15.84 9.28
CA ALA A 237 0.96 14.72 9.54
C ALA A 237 -0.52 15.09 9.33
N GLY A 238 -0.96 16.24 9.83
CA GLY A 238 -2.33 16.74 9.66
C GLY A 238 -2.73 16.92 8.19
N TRP A 239 -1.85 17.51 7.36
CA TRP A 239 -2.11 17.62 5.92
C TRP A 239 -2.08 16.25 5.21
N SER A 240 -1.22 15.34 5.63
CA SER A 240 -1.20 13.96 5.14
C SER A 240 -2.47 13.20 5.53
N MET A 241 -3.00 13.45 6.75
CA MET A 241 -4.30 12.92 7.18
C MET A 241 -5.44 13.40 6.28
N PHE A 242 -5.47 14.68 5.90
CA PHE A 242 -6.48 15.20 4.98
C PHE A 242 -6.47 14.46 3.64
N GLY A 243 -5.28 14.22 3.07
CA GLY A 243 -5.15 13.44 1.83
C GLY A 243 -5.63 11.99 1.97
N ASN A 244 -5.24 11.31 3.05
CA ASN A 244 -5.68 9.94 3.33
C ASN A 244 -7.18 9.85 3.61
N LEU A 245 -7.72 10.81 4.37
CA LEU A 245 -9.16 10.90 4.65
C LEU A 245 -9.96 11.11 3.36
N SER A 246 -9.48 12.00 2.46
CA SER A 246 -10.10 12.21 1.16
C SER A 246 -10.16 10.91 0.36
N ALA A 247 -9.10 10.10 0.37
CA ALA A 247 -9.07 8.79 -0.30
C ALA A 247 -10.07 7.80 0.31
N VAL A 248 -10.18 7.76 1.63
CA VAL A 248 -11.16 6.91 2.33
C VAL A 248 -12.59 7.38 2.03
N LEU A 249 -12.86 8.67 2.13
CA LEU A 249 -14.18 9.24 1.90
C LEU A 249 -14.67 8.98 0.47
N PHE A 250 -13.85 9.23 -0.57
CA PHE A 250 -14.30 8.95 -1.92
C PHE A 250 -14.52 7.44 -2.15
N THR A 251 -13.67 6.58 -1.59
CA THR A 251 -13.78 5.13 -1.76
C THR A 251 -15.06 4.59 -1.12
N GLN A 252 -15.36 5.00 0.11
CA GLN A 252 -16.59 4.59 0.81
C GLN A 252 -17.82 5.30 0.24
N GLY A 253 -17.70 6.57 -0.13
CA GLY A 253 -18.76 7.32 -0.78
C GLY A 253 -19.19 6.69 -2.11
N LEU A 254 -18.24 6.17 -2.92
CA LEU A 254 -18.58 5.41 -4.12
C LEU A 254 -19.35 4.11 -3.81
N ASN A 255 -19.02 3.41 -2.72
CA ASN A 255 -19.79 2.25 -2.27
C ASN A 255 -21.24 2.63 -1.96
N MET A 256 -21.43 3.75 -1.23
CA MET A 256 -22.75 4.24 -0.88
C MET A 256 -23.55 4.67 -2.13
N LEU A 257 -22.92 5.43 -3.03
CA LEU A 257 -23.58 5.86 -4.28
C LEU A 257 -24.03 4.67 -5.12
N LEU A 258 -23.15 3.71 -5.36
CA LEU A 258 -23.51 2.50 -6.12
C LEU A 258 -24.63 1.70 -5.46
N ASN A 259 -24.64 1.64 -4.13
CA ASN A 259 -25.73 0.97 -3.40
C ASN A 259 -27.07 1.69 -3.56
N VAL A 260 -27.07 3.03 -3.40
CA VAL A 260 -28.29 3.85 -3.48
C VAL A 260 -28.93 3.80 -4.87
N PHE A 261 -28.11 3.79 -5.94
CA PHE A 261 -28.65 3.82 -7.31
C PHE A 261 -28.91 2.44 -7.92
N PHE A 262 -28.14 1.42 -7.55
CA PHE A 262 -28.17 0.08 -8.21
C PHE A 262 -28.33 -1.09 -7.24
N GLY A 263 -28.32 -0.84 -5.93
CA GLY A 263 -28.47 -1.86 -4.92
C GLY A 263 -27.21 -2.70 -4.63
N PRO A 264 -27.32 -3.74 -3.80
CA PRO A 264 -26.18 -4.49 -3.24
C PRO A 264 -25.43 -5.36 -4.26
N VAL A 265 -26.09 -5.80 -5.34
CA VAL A 265 -25.48 -6.67 -6.36
C VAL A 265 -24.30 -5.96 -7.06
N VAL A 266 -24.47 -4.67 -7.38
CA VAL A 266 -23.42 -3.87 -8.02
C VAL A 266 -22.25 -3.62 -7.05
N ASN A 267 -22.51 -3.48 -5.76
CA ASN A 267 -21.46 -3.41 -4.75
C ASN A 267 -20.64 -4.70 -4.65
N THR A 268 -21.29 -5.87 -4.80
CA THR A 268 -20.58 -7.15 -4.86
C THR A 268 -19.68 -7.22 -6.08
N ALA A 269 -20.16 -6.81 -7.25
CA ALA A 269 -19.35 -6.73 -8.47
C ALA A 269 -18.11 -5.84 -8.27
N ARG A 270 -18.29 -4.65 -7.65
CA ARG A 270 -17.19 -3.75 -7.29
C ARG A 270 -16.20 -4.39 -6.31
N ALA A 271 -16.69 -5.04 -5.25
CA ALA A 271 -15.84 -5.67 -4.24
C ALA A 271 -14.93 -6.73 -4.86
N ILE A 272 -15.46 -7.56 -5.75
CA ILE A 272 -14.70 -8.57 -6.50
C ILE A 272 -13.62 -7.89 -7.36
N ALA A 273 -13.98 -6.86 -8.13
CA ALA A 273 -13.05 -6.14 -8.98
C ALA A 273 -11.91 -5.49 -8.17
N VAL A 274 -12.21 -4.86 -7.04
CA VAL A 274 -11.23 -4.27 -6.12
C VAL A 274 -10.34 -5.34 -5.48
N GLN A 275 -10.87 -6.53 -5.19
CA GLN A 275 -10.08 -7.62 -4.61
C GLN A 275 -9.00 -8.12 -5.59
N VAL A 276 -9.34 -8.33 -6.87
CA VAL A 276 -8.37 -8.71 -7.91
C VAL A 276 -7.31 -7.62 -8.09
N GLN A 277 -7.75 -6.37 -8.24
CA GLN A 277 -6.85 -5.21 -8.38
C GLN A 277 -5.88 -5.11 -7.21
N SER A 278 -6.38 -5.24 -5.97
CA SER A 278 -5.55 -5.15 -4.75
C SER A 278 -4.50 -6.25 -4.68
N ALA A 279 -4.81 -7.46 -5.14
CA ALA A 279 -3.85 -8.55 -5.21
C ALA A 279 -2.66 -8.20 -6.13
N ILE A 280 -2.95 -7.67 -7.32
CA ILE A 280 -1.92 -7.25 -8.29
C ILE A 280 -1.13 -6.03 -7.76
N GLN A 281 -1.81 -5.06 -7.18
CA GLN A 281 -1.21 -3.83 -6.67
C GLN A 281 -0.21 -4.06 -5.52
N ARG A 282 -0.39 -5.10 -4.70
CA ARG A 282 0.54 -5.47 -3.62
C ARG A 282 1.95 -5.74 -4.13
N PHE A 283 2.10 -6.35 -5.31
CA PHE A 283 3.42 -6.61 -5.91
C PHE A 283 4.12 -5.31 -6.27
N VAL A 284 3.40 -4.38 -6.90
CA VAL A 284 3.95 -3.07 -7.27
C VAL A 284 4.26 -2.24 -6.03
N GLY A 285 3.38 -2.27 -5.04
CA GLY A 285 3.58 -1.57 -3.77
C GLY A 285 4.88 -1.98 -3.06
N ASN A 286 5.21 -3.28 -3.02
CA ASN A 286 6.47 -3.76 -2.45
C ASN A 286 7.70 -3.21 -3.18
N PHE A 287 7.65 -3.15 -4.52
CA PHE A 287 8.74 -2.56 -5.31
C PHE A 287 8.90 -1.06 -5.02
N GLN A 288 7.80 -0.31 -5.01
CA GLN A 288 7.79 1.12 -4.69
C GLN A 288 8.30 1.38 -3.27
N PHE A 289 7.83 0.59 -2.30
CA PHE A 289 8.23 0.70 -0.90
C PHE A 289 9.74 0.54 -0.70
N ALA A 290 10.38 -0.35 -1.45
CA ALA A 290 11.85 -0.51 -1.42
C ALA A 290 12.62 0.68 -2.00
N LEU A 291 12.01 1.46 -2.91
CA LEU A 291 12.62 2.61 -3.58
C LEU A 291 12.40 3.94 -2.86
N ASN A 292 11.28 4.09 -2.17
CA ASN A 292 10.83 5.35 -1.57
C ASN A 292 11.88 6.00 -0.66
N PRO A 293 12.59 5.29 0.25
CA PRO A 293 13.61 5.90 1.09
C PRO A 293 14.78 6.50 0.30
N GLN A 294 15.14 5.90 -0.85
CA GLN A 294 16.22 6.41 -1.67
C GLN A 294 15.87 7.74 -2.35
N ILE A 295 14.62 7.91 -2.81
CA ILE A 295 14.15 9.19 -3.37
C ILE A 295 14.26 10.30 -2.32
N THR A 296 13.86 10.03 -1.07
CA THR A 296 13.94 11.01 0.02
C THR A 296 15.39 11.32 0.40
N LYS A 297 16.27 10.31 0.45
CA LYS A 297 17.69 10.49 0.76
C LYS A 297 18.43 11.32 -0.30
N THR A 298 18.21 11.04 -1.58
CA THR A 298 18.85 11.81 -2.66
C THR A 298 18.39 13.26 -2.67
N TYR A 299 17.12 13.53 -2.31
CA TYR A 299 16.63 14.88 -2.09
C TYR A 299 17.35 15.56 -0.92
N ALA A 300 17.47 14.89 0.23
CA ALA A 300 18.14 15.43 1.42
C ALA A 300 19.62 15.73 1.19
N GLN A 301 20.27 14.99 0.28
CA GLN A 301 21.66 15.17 -0.13
C GLN A 301 21.85 16.23 -1.23
N ASN A 302 20.77 16.92 -1.67
CA ASN A 302 20.76 17.85 -2.81
C ASN A 302 21.19 17.23 -4.15
N GLU A 303 21.13 15.90 -4.28
CA GLU A 303 21.44 15.18 -5.52
C GLU A 303 20.23 15.17 -6.47
N MET A 304 19.75 16.34 -6.90
CA MET A 304 18.49 16.48 -7.67
C MET A 304 18.48 15.67 -8.97
N HIS A 305 19.62 15.58 -9.65
CA HIS A 305 19.73 14.82 -10.91
C HIS A 305 19.51 13.31 -10.68
N GLU A 306 20.10 12.75 -9.64
CA GLU A 306 19.94 11.34 -9.27
C GLU A 306 18.51 11.07 -8.75
N MET A 307 17.95 12.02 -7.99
CA MET A 307 16.54 11.95 -7.56
C MET A 307 15.59 11.87 -8.76
N HIS A 308 15.76 12.74 -9.78
CA HIS A 308 14.92 12.71 -10.99
C HIS A 308 15.07 11.39 -11.74
N LYS A 309 16.30 10.85 -11.89
CA LYS A 309 16.51 9.53 -12.50
C LYS A 309 15.81 8.42 -11.74
N LEU A 310 15.92 8.41 -10.40
CA LEU A 310 15.24 7.43 -9.55
C LEU A 310 13.72 7.53 -9.69
N MET A 311 13.15 8.73 -9.69
CA MET A 311 11.72 8.96 -9.89
C MET A 311 11.23 8.44 -11.24
N PHE A 312 11.91 8.79 -12.34
CA PHE A 312 11.53 8.34 -13.69
C PHE A 312 11.63 6.82 -13.81
N ARG A 313 12.68 6.25 -13.25
CA ARG A 313 12.89 4.81 -13.23
C ARG A 313 11.83 4.08 -12.39
N SER A 314 11.55 4.60 -11.19
CA SER A 314 10.52 4.04 -10.31
C SER A 314 9.15 4.06 -10.98
N ALA A 315 8.77 5.17 -11.62
CA ALA A 315 7.52 5.30 -12.34
C ALA A 315 7.40 4.27 -13.47
N ARG A 316 8.41 4.19 -14.35
CA ARG A 316 8.40 3.23 -15.48
C ARG A 316 8.34 1.79 -15.01
N PHE A 317 9.19 1.41 -14.08
CA PHE A 317 9.26 0.01 -13.62
C PHE A 317 8.00 -0.41 -12.86
N SER A 318 7.43 0.49 -12.04
CA SER A 318 6.14 0.24 -11.39
C SER A 318 5.04 0.02 -12.41
N PHE A 319 4.99 0.84 -13.46
CA PHE A 319 4.03 0.68 -14.54
C PHE A 319 4.24 -0.64 -15.30
N TYR A 320 5.47 -0.95 -15.70
CA TYR A 320 5.75 -2.20 -16.43
C TYR A 320 5.42 -3.43 -15.60
N LEU A 321 5.72 -3.41 -14.31
CA LEU A 321 5.41 -4.51 -13.41
C LEU A 321 3.88 -4.69 -13.26
N LEU A 322 3.13 -3.61 -13.07
CA LEU A 322 1.67 -3.70 -13.02
C LEU A 322 1.10 -4.18 -14.35
N PHE A 323 1.57 -3.61 -15.45
CA PHE A 323 1.11 -3.95 -16.79
C PHE A 323 1.41 -5.43 -17.16
N PHE A 324 2.59 -5.91 -16.79
CA PHE A 324 2.99 -7.31 -16.95
C PHE A 324 2.03 -8.28 -16.25
N LEU A 325 1.60 -7.95 -15.03
CA LEU A 325 0.68 -8.77 -14.24
C LEU A 325 -0.77 -8.59 -14.67
N SER A 326 -1.15 -7.40 -15.11
CA SER A 326 -2.54 -7.06 -15.40
C SER A 326 -2.96 -7.33 -16.86
N LEU A 327 -2.02 -7.36 -17.80
CA LEU A 327 -2.37 -7.54 -19.21
C LEU A 327 -3.09 -8.88 -19.48
N PRO A 328 -2.62 -10.04 -18.97
CA PRO A 328 -3.37 -11.29 -19.07
C PRO A 328 -4.77 -11.19 -18.46
N VAL A 329 -4.89 -10.50 -17.32
CA VAL A 329 -6.17 -10.31 -16.62
C VAL A 329 -7.13 -9.44 -17.45
N LEU A 330 -6.63 -8.40 -18.13
CA LEU A 330 -7.44 -7.53 -19.00
C LEU A 330 -7.99 -8.26 -20.22
N PHE A 331 -7.22 -9.18 -20.83
CA PHE A 331 -7.68 -9.97 -21.97
C PHE A 331 -8.65 -11.06 -21.55
N GLU A 332 -8.29 -11.84 -20.55
CA GLU A 332 -9.00 -13.05 -20.11
C GLU A 332 -9.82 -12.83 -18.83
N THR A 333 -10.30 -11.60 -18.60
CA THR A 333 -11.10 -11.25 -17.42
C THR A 333 -12.29 -12.18 -17.23
N ASP A 334 -13.02 -12.44 -18.30
CA ASP A 334 -14.22 -13.29 -18.29
C ASP A 334 -13.89 -14.72 -17.84
N PHE A 335 -12.84 -15.31 -18.43
CA PHE A 335 -12.39 -16.66 -18.08
C PHE A 335 -11.92 -16.74 -16.62
N ILE A 336 -11.07 -15.81 -16.18
CA ILE A 336 -10.53 -15.78 -14.81
C ILE A 336 -11.68 -15.70 -13.79
N LEU A 337 -12.65 -14.80 -14.01
CA LEU A 337 -13.78 -14.65 -13.11
C LEU A 337 -14.69 -15.89 -13.11
N LYS A 338 -14.94 -16.52 -14.25
CA LYS A 338 -15.72 -17.76 -14.35
C LYS A 338 -15.05 -18.94 -13.63
N VAL A 339 -13.72 -19.05 -13.71
CA VAL A 339 -12.97 -20.10 -13.00
C VAL A 339 -12.94 -19.87 -11.50
N TRP A 340 -12.87 -18.60 -11.07
CA TRP A 340 -12.79 -18.26 -9.65
C TRP A 340 -14.15 -18.24 -8.95
N LEU A 341 -15.20 -17.78 -9.64
CA LEU A 341 -16.51 -17.56 -9.06
C LEU A 341 -17.55 -18.52 -9.65
N THR A 342 -18.42 -19.06 -8.82
CA THR A 342 -19.55 -19.89 -9.26
C THR A 342 -20.54 -19.07 -10.09
N VAL A 343 -20.77 -17.81 -9.70
CA VAL A 343 -21.61 -16.84 -10.41
C VAL A 343 -20.87 -15.53 -10.51
N VAL A 344 -20.71 -15.02 -11.73
CA VAL A 344 -20.08 -13.71 -11.98
C VAL A 344 -21.17 -12.65 -12.01
N PRO A 345 -21.20 -11.69 -11.05
CA PRO A 345 -22.17 -10.61 -11.08
C PRO A 345 -22.04 -9.76 -12.35
N ALA A 346 -23.15 -9.23 -12.83
CA ALA A 346 -23.17 -8.32 -13.97
C ALA A 346 -22.19 -7.13 -13.73
N ASP A 347 -21.62 -6.59 -14.80
CA ASP A 347 -20.68 -5.46 -14.79
C ASP A 347 -19.30 -5.72 -14.14
N THR A 348 -19.08 -6.84 -13.42
CA THR A 348 -17.79 -7.12 -12.75
C THR A 348 -16.62 -7.03 -13.72
N VAL A 349 -16.76 -7.53 -14.94
CA VAL A 349 -15.73 -7.53 -15.99
C VAL A 349 -15.36 -6.09 -16.37
N VAL A 350 -16.36 -5.27 -16.63
CA VAL A 350 -16.16 -3.86 -17.02
C VAL A 350 -15.53 -3.07 -15.88
N PHE A 351 -16.03 -3.26 -14.64
CA PHE A 351 -15.47 -2.62 -13.46
C PHE A 351 -14.00 -2.98 -13.27
N LEU A 352 -13.66 -4.27 -13.34
CA LEU A 352 -12.28 -4.73 -13.17
C LEU A 352 -11.34 -4.12 -14.21
N ARG A 353 -11.75 -4.11 -15.49
CA ARG A 353 -10.95 -3.52 -16.57
C ARG A 353 -10.69 -2.02 -16.33
N ILE A 354 -11.71 -1.23 -15.98
CA ILE A 354 -11.53 0.22 -15.74
C ILE A 354 -10.69 0.45 -14.48
N ILE A 355 -10.91 -0.31 -13.40
CA ILE A 355 -10.15 -0.19 -12.16
C ILE A 355 -8.66 -0.52 -12.39
N ILE A 356 -8.34 -1.53 -13.19
CA ILE A 356 -6.95 -1.85 -13.54
C ILE A 356 -6.33 -0.71 -14.35
N CYS A 357 -7.05 -0.14 -15.34
CA CYS A 357 -6.56 1.02 -16.10
C CYS A 357 -6.28 2.23 -15.20
N THR A 358 -7.17 2.51 -14.24
CA THR A 358 -6.96 3.56 -13.22
C THR A 358 -5.71 3.27 -12.38
N SER A 359 -5.52 2.02 -11.97
CA SER A 359 -4.34 1.61 -11.19
C SER A 359 -3.03 1.76 -11.96
N LEU A 360 -3.03 1.51 -13.26
CA LEU A 360 -1.86 1.75 -14.13
C LEU A 360 -1.45 3.23 -14.10
N ILE A 361 -2.40 4.17 -14.17
CA ILE A 361 -2.11 5.60 -14.01
C ILE A 361 -1.61 5.91 -12.62
N TYR A 362 -2.25 5.37 -11.57
CA TYR A 362 -1.87 5.60 -10.19
C TYR A 362 -0.46 5.11 -9.85
N THR A 363 0.07 4.08 -10.52
CA THR A 363 1.45 3.65 -10.29
C THR A 363 2.48 4.72 -10.65
N LEU A 364 2.16 5.59 -11.60
CA LEU A 364 3.01 6.73 -11.96
C LEU A 364 2.98 7.85 -10.92
N ALA A 365 1.96 7.87 -10.05
CA ALA A 365 1.79 8.89 -9.02
C ALA A 365 2.72 8.67 -7.82
N ASN A 366 3.00 7.43 -7.41
CA ASN A 366 3.75 7.15 -6.18
C ASN A 366 5.12 7.85 -6.11
N PRO A 367 6.01 7.80 -7.13
CA PRO A 367 7.29 8.50 -7.08
C PRO A 367 7.13 10.02 -6.96
N LEU A 368 6.08 10.61 -7.54
CA LEU A 368 5.77 12.04 -7.43
C LEU A 368 5.27 12.38 -6.01
N ILE A 369 4.44 11.50 -5.43
CA ILE A 369 3.98 11.64 -4.04
C ILE A 369 5.16 11.66 -3.07
N VAL A 370 6.07 10.69 -3.21
CA VAL A 370 7.26 10.58 -2.36
C VAL A 370 8.21 11.77 -2.53
N ALA A 371 8.40 12.22 -3.77
CA ALA A 371 9.20 13.41 -4.06
C ALA A 371 8.59 14.66 -3.42
N ASN A 372 7.27 14.84 -3.48
CA ASN A 372 6.60 15.94 -2.79
C ASN A 372 6.77 15.83 -1.27
N GLN A 373 6.58 14.64 -0.70
CA GLN A 373 6.79 14.41 0.74
C GLN A 373 8.22 14.74 1.16
N ALA A 374 9.22 14.40 0.34
CA ALA A 374 10.63 14.71 0.61
C ALA A 374 10.87 16.21 0.78
N THR A 375 10.19 17.06 0.00
CA THR A 375 10.31 18.53 0.13
C THR A 375 9.77 19.10 1.44
N GLY A 376 8.88 18.37 2.13
CA GLY A 376 8.16 18.85 3.32
C GLY A 376 6.98 19.80 3.01
N GLN A 377 6.86 20.31 1.80
CA GLN A 377 5.82 21.27 1.41
C GLN A 377 4.56 20.56 0.90
N VAL A 378 3.90 19.83 1.78
CA VAL A 378 2.78 18.96 1.39
C VAL A 378 1.41 19.65 1.39
N LYS A 379 1.28 20.82 2.05
CA LYS A 379 0.00 21.51 2.26
C LYS A 379 -0.79 21.73 0.96
N LYS A 380 -0.20 22.47 0.00
CA LYS A 380 -0.86 22.77 -1.29
C LYS A 380 -1.13 21.50 -2.08
N TYR A 381 -0.17 20.58 -2.08
CA TYR A 381 -0.27 19.31 -2.78
C TYR A 381 -1.44 18.46 -2.25
N GLN A 382 -1.51 18.23 -0.94
CA GLN A 382 -2.58 17.45 -0.32
C GLN A 382 -3.96 18.11 -0.50
N ALA A 383 -4.03 19.44 -0.36
CA ALA A 383 -5.28 20.17 -0.58
C ALA A 383 -5.79 19.99 -2.02
N VAL A 384 -4.96 20.27 -3.03
CA VAL A 384 -5.38 20.19 -4.45
C VAL A 384 -5.70 18.73 -4.84
N CYS A 385 -4.81 17.77 -4.55
CA CYS A 385 -5.06 16.37 -4.89
C CYS A 385 -6.24 15.79 -4.10
N GLY A 386 -6.38 16.15 -2.81
CA GLY A 386 -7.50 15.71 -1.99
C GLY A 386 -8.84 16.25 -2.51
N ILE A 387 -8.90 17.51 -2.91
CA ILE A 387 -10.12 18.11 -3.51
C ILE A 387 -10.45 17.42 -4.84
N ILE A 388 -9.46 17.21 -5.73
CA ILE A 388 -9.70 16.50 -7.01
C ILE A 388 -10.28 15.11 -6.75
N LEU A 389 -9.75 14.37 -5.78
CA LEU A 389 -10.26 13.03 -5.42
C LEU A 389 -11.67 13.11 -4.82
N LEU A 390 -11.96 14.08 -3.96
CA LEU A 390 -13.30 14.28 -3.40
C LEU A 390 -14.34 14.65 -4.46
N MET A 391 -13.93 15.37 -5.52
CA MET A 391 -14.82 15.71 -6.65
C MET A 391 -15.31 14.47 -7.42
N ILE A 392 -14.69 13.30 -7.23
CA ILE A 392 -15.20 12.04 -7.78
C ILE A 392 -16.65 11.81 -7.33
N LEU A 393 -16.97 12.09 -6.07
CA LEU A 393 -18.31 11.85 -5.50
C LEU A 393 -19.41 12.70 -6.16
N PRO A 394 -19.32 14.04 -6.16
CA PRO A 394 -20.36 14.88 -6.75
C PRO A 394 -20.48 14.68 -8.26
N VAL A 395 -19.36 14.49 -8.97
CA VAL A 395 -19.39 14.23 -10.42
C VAL A 395 -20.06 12.88 -10.70
N SER A 396 -19.71 11.83 -9.96
CA SER A 396 -20.35 10.52 -10.08
C SER A 396 -21.85 10.59 -9.76
N TYR A 397 -22.24 11.31 -8.71
CA TYR A 397 -23.65 11.51 -8.35
C TYR A 397 -24.44 12.17 -9.50
N VAL A 398 -23.90 13.22 -10.10
CA VAL A 398 -24.53 13.88 -11.24
C VAL A 398 -24.65 12.95 -12.45
N CYS A 399 -23.58 12.20 -12.79
CA CYS A 399 -23.63 11.22 -13.87
C CYS A 399 -24.72 10.17 -13.64
N LEU A 400 -24.81 9.60 -12.42
CA LEU A 400 -25.81 8.59 -12.09
C LEU A 400 -27.25 9.17 -12.10
N LYS A 401 -27.42 10.40 -11.64
CA LYS A 401 -28.72 11.09 -11.69
C LYS A 401 -29.18 11.38 -13.12
N LEU A 402 -28.25 11.56 -14.05
CA LEU A 402 -28.52 11.70 -15.49
C LEU A 402 -28.79 10.37 -16.20
N GLY A 403 -28.85 9.25 -15.46
CA GLY A 403 -29.13 7.92 -16.02
C GLY A 403 -27.93 7.18 -16.60
N CYS A 404 -26.70 7.62 -16.30
CA CYS A 404 -25.51 6.89 -16.73
C CYS A 404 -25.42 5.50 -16.04
N PRO A 405 -24.87 4.48 -16.73
CA PRO A 405 -24.69 3.15 -16.16
C PRO A 405 -23.67 3.12 -15.01
N ALA A 406 -23.72 2.07 -14.17
CA ALA A 406 -22.87 1.93 -12.98
C ALA A 406 -21.36 2.05 -13.23
N TRP A 407 -20.87 1.57 -14.38
CA TRP A 407 -19.45 1.66 -14.74
C TRP A 407 -18.96 3.10 -14.97
N SER A 408 -19.86 4.06 -15.21
CA SER A 408 -19.49 5.48 -15.40
C SER A 408 -18.76 6.09 -14.20
N VAL A 409 -19.07 5.61 -13.00
CA VAL A 409 -18.42 6.02 -11.75
C VAL A 409 -16.91 5.71 -11.76
N PHE A 410 -16.54 4.56 -12.29
CA PHE A 410 -15.13 4.17 -12.43
C PHE A 410 -14.43 4.94 -13.54
N LEU A 411 -15.15 5.31 -14.59
CA LEU A 411 -14.63 6.19 -15.64
C LEU A 411 -14.38 7.60 -15.10
N VAL A 412 -15.30 8.14 -14.28
CA VAL A 412 -15.08 9.41 -13.57
C VAL A 412 -13.83 9.32 -12.69
N HIS A 413 -13.64 8.23 -11.95
CA HIS A 413 -12.42 8.02 -11.15
C HIS A 413 -11.16 8.01 -12.03
N PHE A 414 -11.18 7.30 -13.17
CA PHE A 414 -10.07 7.27 -14.13
C PHE A 414 -9.70 8.65 -14.65
N VAL A 415 -10.69 9.47 -15.01
CA VAL A 415 -10.48 10.84 -15.49
C VAL A 415 -9.93 11.73 -14.37
N MET A 416 -10.53 11.67 -13.18
CA MET A 416 -10.08 12.47 -12.04
C MET A 416 -8.68 12.09 -11.57
N GLU A 417 -8.32 10.80 -11.59
CA GLU A 417 -6.95 10.35 -11.27
C GLU A 417 -5.95 10.85 -12.34
N SER A 418 -6.35 10.88 -13.60
CA SER A 418 -5.53 11.45 -14.69
C SER A 418 -5.30 12.95 -14.51
N ILE A 419 -6.34 13.70 -14.11
CA ILE A 419 -6.24 15.12 -13.76
C ILE A 419 -5.33 15.32 -12.54
N ALA A 420 -5.52 14.50 -11.51
CA ALA A 420 -4.68 14.55 -10.31
C ALA A 420 -3.21 14.25 -10.64
N GLN A 421 -2.95 13.32 -11.55
CA GLN A 421 -1.60 12.99 -12.00
C GLN A 421 -0.93 14.18 -12.72
N PHE A 422 -1.67 14.89 -13.56
CA PHE A 422 -1.18 16.11 -14.19
C PHE A 422 -0.93 17.22 -13.16
N ALA A 423 -1.87 17.43 -12.23
CA ALA A 423 -1.72 18.40 -11.15
C ALA A 423 -0.48 18.13 -10.30
N ARG A 424 -0.18 16.84 -9.97
CA ARG A 424 1.03 16.42 -9.25
C ARG A 424 2.31 16.90 -9.96
N MET A 425 2.40 16.73 -11.28
CA MET A 425 3.57 17.16 -12.06
C MET A 425 3.73 18.68 -12.07
N VAL A 426 2.64 19.43 -12.25
CA VAL A 426 2.67 20.88 -12.25
C VAL A 426 3.11 21.43 -10.90
N MET A 427 2.61 20.85 -9.81
CA MET A 427 2.92 21.33 -8.45
C MET A 427 4.34 20.98 -8.02
N LEU A 428 4.92 19.89 -8.51
CA LEU A 428 6.29 19.51 -8.21
C LEU A 428 7.34 20.34 -8.96
N ARG A 429 6.97 20.92 -10.11
CA ARG A 429 7.89 21.72 -10.92
C ARG A 429 8.66 22.79 -10.13
N PRO A 430 8.00 23.69 -9.36
CA PRO A 430 8.72 24.69 -8.58
C PRO A 430 9.49 24.14 -7.37
N LEU A 431 9.14 22.95 -6.88
CA LEU A 431 9.70 22.38 -5.65
C LEU A 431 11.00 21.62 -5.88
N ILE A 432 11.09 20.89 -6.98
CA ILE A 432 12.24 20.01 -7.29
C ILE A 432 12.87 20.32 -8.66
N GLY A 433 12.43 21.38 -9.34
CA GLY A 433 13.00 21.77 -10.64
C GLY A 433 12.73 20.80 -11.79
N ILE A 434 11.73 19.92 -11.66
CA ILE A 434 11.40 18.94 -12.70
C ILE A 434 10.79 19.64 -13.91
N ARG A 435 11.29 19.33 -15.12
CA ARG A 435 10.67 19.79 -16.37
C ARG A 435 9.59 18.80 -16.79
N ILE A 436 8.35 19.28 -16.95
CA ILE A 436 7.21 18.45 -17.36
C ILE A 436 7.53 17.72 -18.68
N ARG A 437 8.22 18.38 -19.63
CA ARG A 437 8.66 17.80 -20.90
C ARG A 437 9.58 16.59 -20.69
N ASP A 438 10.49 16.65 -19.71
CA ASP A 438 11.42 15.56 -19.41
C ASP A 438 10.69 14.36 -18.81
N TYR A 439 9.68 14.60 -17.97
CA TYR A 439 8.81 13.55 -17.44
C TYR A 439 8.00 12.88 -18.57
N PHE A 440 7.41 13.68 -19.46
CA PHE A 440 6.67 13.15 -20.61
C PHE A 440 7.58 12.30 -21.52
N ARG A 441 8.77 12.81 -21.86
CA ARG A 441 9.71 12.10 -22.72
C ARG A 441 10.25 10.82 -22.10
N ASN A 442 10.65 10.87 -20.82
CA ASN A 442 11.34 9.75 -20.17
C ASN A 442 10.38 8.74 -19.53
N VAL A 443 9.14 9.11 -19.22
CA VAL A 443 8.17 8.22 -18.59
C VAL A 443 7.03 7.92 -19.55
N TYR A 444 6.20 8.91 -19.90
CA TYR A 444 5.00 8.66 -20.71
C TYR A 444 5.31 8.12 -22.11
N ALA A 445 6.26 8.69 -22.83
CA ALA A 445 6.61 8.21 -24.17
C ALA A 445 7.10 6.75 -24.15
N SER A 446 7.93 6.41 -23.15
CA SER A 446 8.42 5.04 -22.98
C SER A 446 7.31 4.07 -22.58
N VAL A 447 6.42 4.49 -21.68
CA VAL A 447 5.26 3.70 -21.23
C VAL A 447 4.29 3.46 -22.39
N MET A 448 3.93 4.51 -23.14
CA MET A 448 3.03 4.40 -24.29
C MET A 448 3.59 3.51 -25.41
N ALA A 449 4.91 3.62 -25.68
CA ALA A 449 5.57 2.74 -26.63
C ALA A 449 5.51 1.27 -26.21
N VAL A 450 5.77 1.00 -24.90
CA VAL A 450 5.67 -0.38 -24.37
C VAL A 450 4.23 -0.87 -24.45
N VAL A 451 3.25 -0.08 -24.07
CA VAL A 451 1.82 -0.46 -24.14
C VAL A 451 1.41 -0.77 -25.58
N ALA A 452 1.65 0.15 -26.52
CA ALA A 452 1.23 0.00 -27.92
C ALA A 452 1.84 -1.24 -28.58
N LEU A 453 3.14 -1.47 -28.39
CA LEU A 453 3.83 -2.60 -29.00
C LEU A 453 3.53 -3.93 -28.31
N SER A 454 3.32 -3.92 -26.98
CA SER A 454 3.02 -5.16 -26.25
C SER A 454 1.59 -5.65 -26.49
N LEU A 455 0.66 -4.78 -26.86
CA LEU A 455 -0.73 -5.16 -27.15
C LEU A 455 -0.89 -5.90 -28.48
N PHE A 456 0.00 -5.68 -29.44
CA PHE A 456 -0.16 -6.17 -30.81
C PHE A 456 -0.30 -7.70 -30.88
N PHE A 457 0.70 -8.43 -30.38
CA PHE A 457 0.68 -9.91 -30.46
C PHE A 457 -0.43 -10.55 -29.62
N PRO A 458 -0.65 -10.16 -28.33
CA PRO A 458 -1.78 -10.68 -27.56
C PRO A 458 -3.13 -10.45 -28.23
N LEU A 459 -3.35 -9.28 -28.85
CA LEU A 459 -4.60 -8.97 -29.52
C LEU A 459 -4.86 -9.87 -30.73
N VAL A 460 -3.82 -10.15 -31.54
CA VAL A 460 -3.92 -11.06 -32.68
C VAL A 460 -4.27 -12.46 -32.19
N VAL A 461 -3.54 -12.98 -31.20
CA VAL A 461 -3.78 -14.33 -30.68
C VAL A 461 -5.16 -14.45 -30.05
N PHE A 462 -5.57 -13.46 -29.25
CA PHE A 462 -6.88 -13.43 -28.58
C PHE A 462 -8.04 -13.48 -29.60
N LYS A 463 -7.91 -12.76 -30.73
CA LYS A 463 -8.93 -12.75 -31.79
C LYS A 463 -8.93 -14.00 -32.69
N SER A 464 -7.81 -14.75 -32.76
CA SER A 464 -7.67 -15.92 -33.60
C SER A 464 -8.07 -17.23 -32.93
N MET A 465 -8.37 -17.22 -31.63
CA MET A 465 -8.68 -18.44 -30.88
C MET A 465 -10.06 -18.34 -30.21
N ASP A 466 -10.78 -19.46 -30.22
CA ASP A 466 -12.08 -19.59 -29.53
C ASP A 466 -11.94 -19.56 -28.01
N ASP A 467 -13.04 -19.25 -27.31
CA ASP A 467 -13.09 -19.11 -25.84
C ASP A 467 -12.94 -20.47 -25.13
N THR A 468 -11.70 -20.87 -24.92
CA THR A 468 -11.31 -22.12 -24.28
C THR A 468 -10.27 -21.92 -23.19
N ALA A 469 -10.14 -22.91 -22.27
CA ALA A 469 -9.06 -22.91 -21.29
C ALA A 469 -7.67 -22.88 -21.95
N PHE A 470 -7.52 -23.48 -23.12
CA PHE A 470 -6.27 -23.45 -23.88
C PHE A 470 -5.93 -22.03 -24.35
N ARG A 471 -6.93 -21.26 -24.84
CA ARG A 471 -6.74 -19.84 -25.19
C ARG A 471 -6.21 -19.04 -23.98
N PHE A 472 -6.78 -19.25 -22.80
CA PHE A 472 -6.32 -18.55 -21.57
C PHE A 472 -4.82 -18.75 -21.33
N PHE A 473 -4.32 -20.00 -21.40
CA PHE A 473 -2.90 -20.27 -21.21
C PHE A 473 -2.01 -19.66 -22.30
N VAL A 474 -2.41 -19.78 -23.55
CA VAL A 474 -1.66 -19.25 -24.70
C VAL A 474 -1.63 -17.72 -24.66
N VAL A 475 -2.79 -17.06 -24.50
CA VAL A 475 -2.88 -15.59 -24.42
C VAL A 475 -2.10 -15.06 -23.23
N SER A 476 -2.23 -15.70 -22.06
CA SER A 476 -1.47 -15.30 -20.86
C SER A 476 0.05 -15.40 -21.08
N LEU A 477 0.51 -16.49 -21.68
CA LEU A 477 1.93 -16.66 -22.02
C LEU A 477 2.41 -15.61 -23.02
N VAL A 478 1.63 -15.35 -24.08
CA VAL A 478 1.95 -14.34 -25.08
C VAL A 478 1.96 -12.94 -24.46
N CYS A 479 1.02 -12.60 -23.59
CA CYS A 479 1.02 -11.34 -22.85
C CYS A 479 2.31 -11.16 -22.04
N VAL A 480 2.67 -12.17 -21.24
CA VAL A 480 3.87 -12.15 -20.39
C VAL A 480 5.14 -12.00 -21.23
N LEU A 481 5.27 -12.77 -22.30
CA LEU A 481 6.44 -12.72 -23.20
C LEU A 481 6.50 -11.40 -23.97
N SER A 482 5.36 -10.89 -24.46
CA SER A 482 5.28 -9.63 -25.19
C SER A 482 5.69 -8.45 -24.31
N VAL A 483 5.05 -8.29 -23.12
CA VAL A 483 5.41 -7.22 -22.19
C VAL A 483 6.86 -7.34 -21.73
N GLY A 484 7.31 -8.53 -21.35
CA GLY A 484 8.69 -8.77 -20.91
C GLY A 484 9.72 -8.39 -21.98
N THR A 485 9.49 -8.84 -23.23
CA THR A 485 10.42 -8.56 -24.35
C THR A 485 10.42 -7.09 -24.74
N VAL A 486 9.24 -6.47 -24.88
CA VAL A 486 9.12 -5.06 -25.29
C VAL A 486 9.64 -4.14 -24.18
N ALA A 487 9.31 -4.39 -22.90
CA ALA A 487 9.85 -3.64 -21.78
C ALA A 487 11.38 -3.75 -21.73
N TYR A 488 11.96 -4.94 -21.93
CA TYR A 488 13.40 -5.14 -21.98
C TYR A 488 14.06 -4.39 -23.14
N ARG A 489 13.49 -4.46 -24.36
CA ARG A 489 14.10 -3.87 -25.57
C ARG A 489 13.89 -2.36 -25.70
N ILE A 490 12.74 -1.85 -25.27
CA ILE A 490 12.31 -0.46 -25.49
C ILE A 490 12.17 0.30 -24.17
N GLY A 491 11.58 -0.34 -23.16
CA GLY A 491 11.31 0.26 -21.86
C GLY A 491 12.57 0.53 -21.01
N LEU A 492 13.63 -0.29 -21.16
CA LEU A 492 14.88 -0.16 -20.43
C LEU A 492 15.90 0.69 -21.17
N SER A 493 16.65 1.54 -20.45
CA SER A 493 17.82 2.24 -20.95
C SER A 493 18.99 1.26 -21.24
N LYS A 494 20.00 1.69 -21.99
CA LYS A 494 21.19 0.87 -22.30
C LYS A 494 21.88 0.35 -21.02
N ASN A 495 22.04 1.20 -19.99
CA ASN A 495 22.67 0.84 -18.72
C ASN A 495 21.82 -0.14 -17.91
N GLU A 496 20.50 0.04 -17.90
CA GLU A 496 19.56 -0.87 -17.23
C GLU A 496 19.57 -2.25 -17.88
N ARG A 497 19.60 -2.33 -19.22
CA ARG A 497 19.74 -3.59 -19.96
C ARG A 497 21.06 -4.30 -19.66
N ALA A 498 22.18 -3.56 -19.63
CA ALA A 498 23.48 -4.12 -19.29
C ALA A 498 23.47 -4.71 -17.87
N PHE A 499 22.87 -4.03 -16.90
CA PHE A 499 22.71 -4.52 -15.53
C PHE A 499 21.87 -5.81 -15.45
N VAL A 500 20.73 -5.85 -16.14
CA VAL A 500 19.87 -7.05 -16.18
C VAL A 500 20.61 -8.23 -16.82
N ARG A 501 21.33 -7.96 -17.95
CA ARG A 501 22.11 -8.98 -18.66
C ARG A 501 23.25 -9.54 -17.81
N SER A 502 24.03 -8.70 -17.14
CA SER A 502 25.13 -9.16 -16.27
C SER A 502 24.62 -10.05 -15.13
N LYS A 503 23.49 -9.69 -14.53
CA LYS A 503 22.86 -10.48 -13.48
C LYS A 503 22.31 -11.82 -13.96
N ALA A 504 21.74 -11.85 -15.17
CA ALA A 504 21.27 -13.07 -15.78
C ALA A 504 22.45 -14.04 -16.05
N ILE A 505 23.56 -13.52 -16.57
CA ILE A 505 24.78 -14.30 -16.85
C ILE A 505 25.41 -14.81 -15.54
N ASP A 506 25.57 -13.95 -14.51
CA ASP A 506 26.09 -14.35 -13.20
C ASP A 506 25.26 -15.48 -12.56
N LYS A 507 23.94 -15.43 -12.72
CA LYS A 507 23.04 -16.45 -12.17
C LYS A 507 23.09 -17.74 -12.98
N TRP A 508 23.23 -17.64 -14.30
CA TRP A 508 23.40 -18.77 -15.20
C TRP A 508 24.69 -19.54 -14.88
N HIS A 509 25.82 -18.82 -14.75
CA HIS A 509 27.10 -19.42 -14.33
C HIS A 509 27.02 -20.12 -12.98
N LYS A 510 26.32 -19.54 -12.01
CA LYS A 510 26.13 -20.18 -10.68
C LYS A 510 25.25 -21.44 -10.68
N ILE A 511 24.38 -21.60 -11.68
CA ILE A 511 23.49 -22.78 -11.78
C ILE A 511 24.16 -23.91 -12.55
N PHE A 512 24.96 -23.58 -13.57
CA PHE A 512 25.52 -24.59 -14.48
C PHE A 512 27.00 -24.91 -14.25
N TYR A 513 27.72 -24.15 -13.42
CA TYR A 513 29.13 -24.34 -13.10
C TYR A 513 29.40 -24.52 -11.60
N ARG A 514 28.39 -25.04 -10.88
CA ARG A 514 28.53 -25.59 -9.53
C ARG A 514 28.43 -27.09 -9.55
#